data_49509086250490b802ae4a5b0486c5a2
#
_entry.id   49509086250490b802ae4a5b0486c5a2
#
_cell.length_a   1.000
_cell.length_b   1.000
_cell.length_c   1.000
_cell.angle_alpha   90.00
_cell.angle_beta   90.00
_cell.angle_gamma   90.00
#
_symmetry.space_group_name_H-M   'P 1'
#
loop_
_entity.id
_entity.type
_entity.pdbx_description
1 polymer ?
#
loop_
_entity_poly.entity_id
_entity_poly.type
_entity_poly.pdbx_seq_one_letter_code
_entity_poly.pdbx_strand_id
1 'polypeptide(L)'
;MTTPKNPTTPPNPATRNSPATPLLLNESLKSLRLPTMLREYPAVSRDCAASDASYETFLERLTDREVQARHSKGVERRLQAAHFPTSKELADFQFAAVPQLNKRRVLDLARGEFISEKANVVLLGAPGVGKTHVAIGLAREACRLGHRVRFFTASGLVHEYLEAREERRVLRLEASIARTDLIVVDELGYLPLDKTGAEHLFGFFSRCYEQTSLIVTTNLPFADWPQTFAGDARLAGALIDRLTHRIHVVEMCGESYRLRQSLQPTSSAPKTKLSDVKAKSSCEPPEPPASRRAS
;
A
#
# COMPACT_ATOMS: atom_id res chain seq x y z
N MET A 1 -48.42 -73.06 -25.49
CA MET A 1 -48.76 -71.63 -25.36
C MET A 1 -48.00 -71.09 -24.20
N THR A 2 -46.87 -70.49 -24.50
CA THR A 2 -45.89 -69.89 -23.51
C THR A 2 -45.95 -68.38 -23.64
N THR A 3 -46.37 -67.71 -22.57
CA THR A 3 -46.40 -66.26 -22.46
C THR A 3 -45.00 -65.70 -22.25
N PRO A 4 -44.62 -64.60 -22.92
CA PRO A 4 -43.28 -63.99 -22.71
C PRO A 4 -43.27 -63.13 -21.46
N LYS A 5 -42.16 -63.22 -20.65
CA LYS A 5 -41.86 -62.40 -19.51
C LYS A 5 -41.40 -61.01 -19.99
N ASN A 6 -42.02 -59.98 -19.42
CA ASN A 6 -41.61 -58.57 -19.56
C ASN A 6 -40.20 -58.34 -19.02
N PRO A 7 -39.39 -57.49 -19.66
CA PRO A 7 -38.08 -57.10 -19.14
C PRO A 7 -38.23 -56.09 -18.00
N THR A 8 -37.59 -56.40 -16.89
CA THR A 8 -37.46 -55.54 -15.70
C THR A 8 -36.68 -54.28 -16.02
N THR A 9 -37.30 -53.12 -15.84
CA THR A 9 -36.70 -51.81 -15.88
C THR A 9 -35.61 -51.72 -14.81
N PRO A 10 -34.39 -51.20 -15.12
CA PRO A 10 -33.37 -51.00 -14.11
C PRO A 10 -33.80 -49.90 -13.13
N PRO A 11 -33.44 -49.99 -11.85
CA PRO A 11 -33.82 -48.97 -10.86
C PRO A 11 -33.12 -47.66 -11.11
N ASN A 12 -33.91 -46.61 -11.06
CA ASN A 12 -33.52 -45.21 -11.11
C ASN A 12 -32.42 -44.88 -10.05
N PRO A 13 -31.28 -44.29 -10.41
CA PRO A 13 -30.19 -43.96 -9.45
C PRO A 13 -30.45 -42.70 -8.61
N ALA A 14 -31.68 -42.26 -8.47
CA ALA A 14 -32.07 -41.15 -7.62
C ALA A 14 -32.42 -41.63 -6.21
N THR A 15 -31.45 -41.72 -5.31
CA THR A 15 -31.52 -41.50 -3.86
C THR A 15 -30.30 -42.10 -3.15
N ARG A 16 -29.17 -41.45 -3.21
CA ARG A 16 -28.09 -41.61 -2.22
C ARG A 16 -27.77 -40.27 -1.57
N ASN A 17 -28.73 -39.68 -0.89
CA ASN A 17 -28.45 -38.69 0.14
C ASN A 17 -28.17 -39.45 1.46
N SER A 18 -27.04 -40.14 1.54
CA SER A 18 -26.55 -40.64 2.82
C SER A 18 -26.00 -39.48 3.62
N PRO A 19 -26.37 -39.31 4.92
CA PRO A 19 -25.87 -38.25 5.79
C PRO A 19 -24.34 -38.29 6.00
N ALA A 20 -23.68 -39.37 5.64
CA ALA A 20 -22.21 -39.53 5.69
C ALA A 20 -21.48 -38.75 4.58
N THR A 21 -22.10 -38.45 3.44
CA THR A 21 -21.46 -37.79 2.29
C THR A 21 -21.02 -36.36 2.61
N PRO A 22 -21.82 -35.51 3.32
CA PRO A 22 -21.38 -34.18 3.71
C PRO A 22 -20.20 -34.17 4.71
N LEU A 23 -20.15 -35.15 5.62
CA LEU A 23 -19.07 -35.27 6.60
C LEU A 23 -17.72 -35.59 5.95
N LEU A 24 -17.68 -36.59 5.07
CA LEU A 24 -16.46 -36.95 4.33
C LEU A 24 -15.98 -35.82 3.41
N LEU A 25 -16.89 -35.14 2.72
CA LEU A 25 -16.56 -33.98 1.91
C LEU A 25 -15.95 -32.86 2.75
N ASN A 26 -16.55 -32.56 3.90
CA ASN A 26 -16.04 -31.53 4.80
C ASN A 26 -14.62 -31.84 5.31
N GLU A 27 -14.35 -33.08 5.66
CA GLU A 27 -13.02 -33.52 6.09
C GLU A 27 -12.01 -33.47 4.95
N SER A 28 -12.38 -33.87 3.76
CA SER A 28 -11.55 -33.78 2.56
C SER A 28 -11.21 -32.34 2.23
N LEU A 29 -12.17 -31.41 2.25
CA LEU A 29 -11.96 -29.99 1.98
C LEU A 29 -11.07 -29.33 3.06
N LYS A 30 -11.20 -29.74 4.32
CA LYS A 30 -10.29 -29.30 5.41
C LYS A 30 -8.88 -29.81 5.18
N SER A 31 -8.70 -31.08 4.86
CA SER A 31 -7.40 -31.70 4.59
C SER A 31 -6.69 -31.02 3.41
N LEU A 32 -7.44 -30.70 2.36
CA LEU A 32 -6.95 -29.97 1.18
C LEU A 32 -6.76 -28.48 1.43
N ARG A 33 -7.08 -27.96 2.62
CA ARG A 33 -7.00 -26.55 3.00
C ARG A 33 -7.79 -25.63 2.05
N LEU A 34 -9.06 -26.01 1.77
CA LEU A 34 -10.00 -25.26 0.92
C LEU A 34 -11.14 -24.65 1.77
N PRO A 35 -10.83 -23.67 2.65
CA PRO A 35 -11.80 -23.16 3.63
C PRO A 35 -12.96 -22.40 3.00
N THR A 36 -12.76 -21.74 1.86
CA THR A 36 -13.82 -21.01 1.17
C THR A 36 -14.77 -21.98 0.49
N MET A 37 -14.26 -23.00 -0.18
CA MET A 37 -15.08 -24.09 -0.72
C MET A 37 -15.91 -24.76 0.39
N LEU A 38 -15.27 -25.09 1.53
CA LEU A 38 -15.96 -25.70 2.67
C LEU A 38 -17.12 -24.85 3.18
N ARG A 39 -16.97 -23.52 3.21
CA ARG A 39 -18.01 -22.61 3.67
C ARG A 39 -19.13 -22.41 2.66
N GLU A 40 -18.79 -22.36 1.37
CA GLU A 40 -19.68 -21.86 0.33
C GLU A 40 -20.33 -22.95 -0.54
N TYR A 41 -19.80 -24.21 -0.55
CA TYR A 41 -20.35 -25.24 -1.39
C TYR A 41 -21.85 -25.48 -1.19
N PRO A 42 -22.43 -25.37 0.04
CA PRO A 42 -23.86 -25.65 0.19
C PRO A 42 -24.75 -24.60 -0.48
N ALA A 43 -24.29 -23.34 -0.51
CA ALA A 43 -24.99 -22.24 -1.17
C ALA A 43 -24.87 -22.36 -2.70
N VAL A 44 -23.64 -22.55 -3.20
CA VAL A 44 -23.37 -22.68 -4.64
C VAL A 44 -24.08 -23.91 -5.22
N SER A 45 -24.17 -25.05 -4.47
CA SER A 45 -24.89 -26.24 -4.88
C SER A 45 -26.40 -25.98 -5.04
N ARG A 46 -27.01 -25.24 -4.12
CA ARG A 46 -28.45 -24.88 -4.23
C ARG A 46 -28.71 -23.96 -5.40
N ASP A 47 -27.85 -22.96 -5.61
CA ASP A 47 -27.95 -21.98 -6.70
C ASP A 47 -27.84 -22.71 -8.08
N CYS A 48 -26.88 -23.63 -8.20
CA CYS A 48 -26.66 -24.39 -9.40
C CYS A 48 -27.84 -25.36 -9.67
N ALA A 49 -28.38 -26.03 -8.65
CA ALA A 49 -29.54 -26.88 -8.77
C ALA A 49 -30.80 -26.09 -9.20
N ALA A 50 -30.98 -24.86 -8.68
CA ALA A 50 -32.11 -24.01 -9.05
C ALA A 50 -32.03 -23.49 -10.50
N SER A 51 -30.79 -23.35 -11.05
CA SER A 51 -30.53 -22.86 -12.41
C SER A 51 -30.28 -23.98 -13.43
N ASP A 52 -30.44 -25.25 -13.06
CA ASP A 52 -30.14 -26.46 -13.88
C ASP A 52 -28.70 -26.37 -14.49
N ALA A 53 -27.74 -25.83 -13.71
CA ALA A 53 -26.35 -25.67 -14.14
C ALA A 53 -25.62 -27.03 -14.17
N SER A 54 -24.66 -27.18 -15.10
CA SER A 54 -23.85 -28.41 -15.20
C SER A 54 -22.94 -28.58 -13.97
N TYR A 55 -22.46 -29.81 -13.75
CA TYR A 55 -21.50 -30.11 -12.67
C TYR A 55 -20.18 -29.36 -12.86
N GLU A 56 -19.76 -29.16 -14.10
CA GLU A 56 -18.57 -28.37 -14.43
C GLU A 56 -18.75 -26.89 -14.01
N THR A 57 -19.90 -26.30 -14.31
CA THR A 57 -20.23 -24.92 -13.89
C THR A 57 -20.28 -24.78 -12.37
N PHE A 58 -20.80 -25.78 -11.66
CA PHE A 58 -20.75 -25.81 -10.19
C PHE A 58 -19.30 -25.80 -9.68
N LEU A 59 -18.47 -26.69 -10.23
CA LEU A 59 -17.05 -26.79 -9.81
C LEU A 59 -16.28 -25.52 -10.15
N GLU A 60 -16.46 -24.93 -11.34
CA GLU A 60 -15.86 -23.69 -11.77
C GLU A 60 -16.21 -22.55 -10.79
N ARG A 61 -17.48 -22.31 -10.53
CA ARG A 61 -17.93 -21.27 -9.58
C ARG A 61 -17.32 -21.45 -8.19
N LEU A 62 -17.22 -22.68 -7.73
CA LEU A 62 -16.69 -22.98 -6.40
C LEU A 62 -15.16 -22.78 -6.32
N THR A 63 -14.44 -23.22 -7.36
CA THR A 63 -12.98 -23.02 -7.47
C THR A 63 -12.61 -21.56 -7.61
N ASP A 64 -13.35 -20.81 -8.42
CA ASP A 64 -13.12 -19.37 -8.59
C ASP A 64 -13.26 -18.60 -7.27
N ARG A 65 -14.26 -18.92 -6.47
CA ARG A 65 -14.44 -18.30 -5.13
C ARG A 65 -13.26 -18.61 -4.20
N GLU A 66 -12.73 -19.83 -4.20
CA GLU A 66 -11.54 -20.17 -3.41
C GLU A 66 -10.30 -19.42 -3.89
N VAL A 67 -10.07 -19.36 -5.22
CA VAL A 67 -8.95 -18.64 -5.83
C VAL A 67 -9.01 -17.16 -5.50
N GLN A 68 -10.16 -16.52 -5.67
CA GLN A 68 -10.37 -15.11 -5.36
C GLN A 68 -10.17 -14.82 -3.86
N ALA A 69 -10.69 -15.66 -2.97
CA ALA A 69 -10.51 -15.51 -1.54
C ALA A 69 -9.04 -15.67 -1.11
N ARG A 70 -8.30 -16.62 -1.72
CA ARG A 70 -6.86 -16.78 -1.48
C ARG A 70 -6.06 -15.59 -1.99
N HIS A 71 -6.39 -15.11 -3.18
CA HIS A 71 -5.75 -13.92 -3.75
C HIS A 71 -5.95 -12.71 -2.82
N SER A 72 -7.20 -12.41 -2.43
CA SER A 72 -7.54 -11.27 -1.56
C SER A 72 -6.82 -11.36 -0.21
N LYS A 73 -6.86 -12.53 0.46
CA LYS A 73 -6.11 -12.74 1.72
C LYS A 73 -4.59 -12.60 1.52
N GLY A 74 -4.08 -13.04 0.37
CA GLY A 74 -2.66 -12.88 0.02
C GLY A 74 -2.27 -11.42 -0.11
N VAL A 75 -3.09 -10.60 -0.79
CA VAL A 75 -2.90 -9.15 -0.91
C VAL A 75 -2.95 -8.48 0.46
N GLU A 76 -3.98 -8.76 1.26
CA GLU A 76 -4.14 -8.18 2.59
C GLU A 76 -2.92 -8.47 3.48
N ARG A 77 -2.46 -9.72 3.52
CA ARG A 77 -1.26 -10.11 4.28
C ARG A 77 0.00 -9.37 3.81
N ARG A 78 0.18 -9.17 2.49
CA ARG A 78 1.32 -8.39 1.96
C ARG A 78 1.24 -6.92 2.32
N LEU A 79 0.03 -6.32 2.24
CA LEU A 79 -0.20 -4.93 2.66
C LEU A 79 0.10 -4.73 4.15
N GLN A 80 -0.32 -5.64 5.00
CA GLN A 80 -0.02 -5.59 6.45
C GLN A 80 1.49 -5.75 6.71
N ALA A 81 2.14 -6.69 6.02
CA ALA A 81 3.59 -6.94 6.18
C ALA A 81 4.48 -5.82 5.64
N ALA A 82 3.96 -4.95 4.79
CA ALA A 82 4.70 -3.81 4.22
C ALA A 82 4.91 -2.67 5.22
N HIS A 83 4.13 -2.58 6.29
CA HIS A 83 4.19 -1.55 7.33
C HIS A 83 4.06 -0.11 6.80
N PHE A 84 3.09 0.11 5.88
CA PHE A 84 2.81 1.46 5.40
C PHE A 84 2.31 2.37 6.53
N PRO A 85 2.80 3.62 6.64
CA PRO A 85 2.37 4.57 7.68
C PRO A 85 0.93 5.06 7.46
N THR A 86 0.46 5.01 6.22
CA THR A 86 -0.88 5.47 5.81
C THR A 86 -1.39 4.65 4.63
N SER A 87 -2.72 4.59 4.45
CA SER A 87 -3.33 3.96 3.29
C SER A 87 -3.51 4.98 2.16
N LYS A 88 -2.48 5.21 1.36
CA LYS A 88 -2.52 6.08 0.17
C LYS A 88 -2.67 5.22 -1.08
N GLU A 89 -3.72 5.48 -1.88
CA GLU A 89 -3.94 4.80 -3.15
C GLU A 89 -3.56 5.71 -4.32
N LEU A 90 -3.11 5.15 -5.45
CA LEU A 90 -2.85 5.94 -6.66
C LEU A 90 -4.15 6.54 -7.22
N ALA A 91 -5.28 5.88 -7.01
CA ALA A 91 -6.60 6.37 -7.42
C ALA A 91 -6.98 7.66 -6.70
N ASP A 92 -6.54 7.86 -5.46
CA ASP A 92 -6.81 9.04 -4.64
C ASP A 92 -5.85 10.20 -4.96
N PHE A 93 -4.81 9.96 -5.77
CA PHE A 93 -3.83 10.97 -6.08
C PHE A 93 -4.38 11.98 -7.10
N GLN A 94 -4.39 13.25 -6.73
CA GLN A 94 -4.88 14.34 -7.58
C GLN A 94 -3.79 14.81 -8.57
N PHE A 95 -3.66 14.12 -9.70
CA PHE A 95 -2.69 14.47 -10.74
C PHE A 95 -2.82 15.91 -11.25
N ALA A 96 -4.04 16.47 -11.23
CA ALA A 96 -4.28 17.86 -11.62
C ALA A 96 -3.59 18.88 -10.68
N ALA A 97 -3.28 18.50 -9.43
CA ALA A 97 -2.58 19.36 -8.49
C ALA A 97 -1.06 19.43 -8.77
N VAL A 98 -0.52 18.53 -9.59
CA VAL A 98 0.89 18.47 -10.00
C VAL A 98 0.98 18.35 -11.53
N PRO A 99 0.70 19.43 -12.30
CA PRO A 99 0.55 19.35 -13.75
C PRO A 99 1.80 18.86 -14.50
N GLN A 100 2.97 19.08 -13.93
CA GLN A 100 4.26 18.65 -14.52
C GLN A 100 4.53 17.16 -14.31
N LEU A 101 3.79 16.48 -13.42
CA LEU A 101 3.94 15.06 -13.20
C LEU A 101 3.36 14.27 -14.40
N ASN A 102 4.19 13.51 -15.07
CA ASN A 102 3.74 12.65 -16.15
C ASN A 102 2.91 11.47 -15.59
N LYS A 103 1.57 11.64 -15.60
CA LYS A 103 0.63 10.62 -15.13
C LYS A 103 0.85 9.27 -15.83
N ARG A 104 1.11 9.25 -17.15
CA ARG A 104 1.32 8.01 -17.90
C ARG A 104 2.51 7.24 -17.34
N ARG A 105 3.63 7.94 -17.07
CA ARG A 105 4.84 7.32 -16.50
C ARG A 105 4.57 6.70 -15.12
N VAL A 106 3.79 7.37 -14.26
CA VAL A 106 3.40 6.82 -12.95
C VAL A 106 2.54 5.57 -13.12
N LEU A 107 1.59 5.58 -14.07
CA LEU A 107 0.73 4.42 -14.34
C LEU A 107 1.51 3.26 -14.99
N ASP A 108 2.51 3.53 -15.81
CA ASP A 108 3.39 2.50 -16.37
C ASP A 108 4.22 1.85 -15.25
N LEU A 109 4.76 2.64 -14.31
CA LEU A 109 5.44 2.11 -13.12
C LEU A 109 4.51 1.27 -12.23
N ALA A 110 3.22 1.60 -12.16
CA ALA A 110 2.24 0.84 -11.39
C ALA A 110 2.01 -0.59 -11.91
N ARG A 111 2.44 -0.90 -13.16
CA ARG A 111 2.44 -2.27 -13.70
C ARG A 111 3.49 -3.18 -13.05
N GLY A 112 4.46 -2.60 -12.35
CA GLY A 112 5.45 -3.35 -11.58
C GLY A 112 6.59 -3.98 -12.41
N GLU A 113 6.69 -3.72 -13.71
CA GLU A 113 7.72 -4.30 -14.61
C GLU A 113 9.13 -3.98 -14.09
N PHE A 114 9.35 -2.76 -13.58
CA PHE A 114 10.62 -2.33 -13.00
C PHE A 114 11.11 -3.22 -11.85
N ILE A 115 10.19 -3.89 -11.12
CA ILE A 115 10.53 -4.79 -10.02
C ILE A 115 11.18 -6.07 -10.57
N SER A 116 10.65 -6.59 -11.66
CA SER A 116 11.21 -7.77 -12.34
C SER A 116 12.58 -7.47 -12.97
N GLU A 117 12.77 -6.24 -13.45
CA GLU A 117 14.03 -5.75 -14.03
C GLU A 117 15.08 -5.34 -12.99
N LYS A 118 14.74 -5.38 -11.70
CA LYS A 118 15.57 -4.87 -10.59
C LYS A 118 15.95 -3.39 -10.79
N ALA A 119 15.07 -2.62 -11.40
CA ALA A 119 15.24 -1.19 -11.57
C ALA A 119 14.72 -0.42 -10.36
N ASN A 120 15.26 0.77 -10.15
CA ASN A 120 14.92 1.66 -9.06
C ASN A 120 14.02 2.80 -9.53
N VAL A 121 13.25 3.37 -8.63
CA VAL A 121 12.43 4.56 -8.86
C VAL A 121 12.85 5.65 -7.87
N VAL A 122 13.18 6.84 -8.37
CA VAL A 122 13.46 7.99 -7.50
C VAL A 122 12.41 9.06 -7.75
N LEU A 123 11.69 9.42 -6.70
CA LEU A 123 10.72 10.51 -6.70
C LEU A 123 11.39 11.75 -6.12
N LEU A 124 11.70 12.71 -6.97
CA LEU A 124 12.40 13.94 -6.63
C LEU A 124 11.44 15.13 -6.64
N GLY A 125 11.50 16.01 -5.66
CA GLY A 125 10.72 17.25 -5.68
C GLY A 125 10.57 17.91 -4.32
N ALA A 126 9.97 19.10 -4.29
CA ALA A 126 9.78 19.90 -3.09
C ALA A 126 8.95 19.17 -2.00
N PRO A 127 9.08 19.55 -0.72
CA PRO A 127 8.21 19.04 0.33
C PRO A 127 6.73 19.31 0.05
N GLY A 128 5.87 18.33 0.34
CA GLY A 128 4.41 18.50 0.22
C GLY A 128 3.81 18.27 -1.18
N VAL A 129 4.60 18.01 -2.24
CA VAL A 129 4.10 17.76 -3.60
C VAL A 129 3.49 16.35 -3.81
N GLY A 130 3.54 15.49 -2.80
CA GLY A 130 2.90 14.16 -2.84
C GLY A 130 3.82 13.00 -3.18
N LYS A 131 5.16 13.13 -3.09
CA LYS A 131 6.12 12.03 -3.34
C LYS A 131 5.80 10.76 -2.56
N THR A 132 5.64 10.89 -1.23
CA THR A 132 5.27 9.76 -0.35
C THR A 132 3.94 9.14 -0.76
N HIS A 133 2.95 9.92 -1.23
CA HIS A 133 1.68 9.40 -1.72
C HIS A 133 1.89 8.51 -2.95
N VAL A 134 2.65 8.98 -3.93
CA VAL A 134 2.96 8.20 -5.14
C VAL A 134 3.78 6.97 -4.79
N ALA A 135 4.79 7.10 -3.91
CA ALA A 135 5.62 5.97 -3.46
C ALA A 135 4.77 4.86 -2.81
N ILE A 136 3.92 5.22 -1.84
CA ILE A 136 3.02 4.26 -1.16
C ILE A 136 2.02 3.68 -2.17
N GLY A 137 1.44 4.50 -3.05
CA GLY A 137 0.51 4.04 -4.07
C GLY A 137 1.12 2.99 -5.00
N LEU A 138 2.32 3.24 -5.55
CA LEU A 138 3.06 2.27 -6.37
C LEU A 138 3.39 0.99 -5.59
N ALA A 139 3.83 1.12 -4.35
CA ALA A 139 4.17 0.00 -3.50
C ALA A 139 2.93 -0.87 -3.14
N ARG A 140 1.76 -0.26 -2.98
CA ARG A 140 0.49 -0.97 -2.77
C ARG A 140 0.05 -1.72 -4.03
N GLU A 141 0.22 -1.14 -5.23
CA GLU A 141 0.00 -1.86 -6.48
C GLU A 141 0.94 -3.07 -6.60
N ALA A 142 2.22 -2.92 -6.24
CA ALA A 142 3.15 -4.04 -6.19
C ALA A 142 2.67 -5.17 -5.26
N CYS A 143 2.09 -4.85 -4.08
CA CYS A 143 1.47 -5.83 -3.20
C CYS A 143 0.29 -6.57 -3.86
N ARG A 144 -0.54 -5.87 -4.66
CA ARG A 144 -1.65 -6.45 -5.42
C ARG A 144 -1.15 -7.40 -6.51
N LEU A 145 -0.05 -7.04 -7.16
CA LEU A 145 0.63 -7.87 -8.17
C LEU A 145 1.34 -9.09 -7.58
N GLY A 146 1.44 -9.20 -6.25
CA GLY A 146 2.01 -10.38 -5.59
C GLY A 146 3.39 -10.18 -5.00
N HIS A 147 4.02 -9.01 -5.18
CA HIS A 147 5.34 -8.70 -4.67
C HIS A 147 5.35 -8.49 -3.15
N ARG A 148 6.44 -8.88 -2.51
CA ARG A 148 6.72 -8.61 -1.10
C ARG A 148 7.34 -7.24 -0.97
N VAL A 149 6.69 -6.38 -0.20
CA VAL A 149 7.08 -4.97 -0.06
C VAL A 149 7.40 -4.65 1.39
N ARG A 150 8.37 -3.76 1.62
CA ARG A 150 8.66 -3.13 2.91
C ARG A 150 8.74 -1.63 2.74
N PHE A 151 8.24 -0.91 3.72
CA PHE A 151 8.33 0.55 3.78
C PHE A 151 9.20 0.97 4.97
N PHE A 152 10.11 1.91 4.72
CA PHE A 152 10.91 2.56 5.75
C PHE A 152 11.00 4.05 5.43
N THR A 153 11.10 4.88 6.46
CA THR A 153 11.76 6.19 6.30
C THR A 153 13.26 5.98 6.36
N ALA A 154 14.05 6.87 5.76
CA ALA A 154 15.51 6.75 5.80
C ALA A 154 16.05 6.74 7.24
N SER A 155 15.53 7.62 8.10
CA SER A 155 15.88 7.65 9.53
C SER A 155 15.42 6.38 10.28
N GLY A 156 14.21 5.89 10.00
CA GLY A 156 13.69 4.66 10.60
C GLY A 156 14.51 3.42 10.21
N LEU A 157 15.00 3.36 8.98
CA LEU A 157 15.87 2.28 8.52
C LEU A 157 17.23 2.29 9.26
N VAL A 158 17.84 3.47 9.42
CA VAL A 158 19.09 3.61 10.20
C VAL A 158 18.85 3.17 11.64
N HIS A 159 17.75 3.60 12.26
CA HIS A 159 17.40 3.22 13.62
C HIS A 159 17.22 1.71 13.77
N GLU A 160 16.51 1.05 12.83
CA GLU A 160 16.34 -0.40 12.83
C GLU A 160 17.68 -1.16 12.71
N TYR A 161 18.64 -0.62 11.96
CA TYR A 161 19.99 -1.20 11.89
C TYR A 161 20.77 -1.03 13.18
N LEU A 162 20.68 0.13 13.84
CA LEU A 162 21.34 0.39 15.13
C LEU A 162 20.80 -0.55 16.23
N GLU A 163 19.47 -0.63 16.36
CA GLU A 163 18.82 -1.58 17.28
C GLU A 163 19.19 -3.04 16.97
N ALA A 164 19.15 -3.42 15.69
CA ALA A 164 19.52 -4.78 15.29
C ALA A 164 20.97 -5.11 15.63
N ARG A 165 21.88 -4.11 15.60
CA ARG A 165 23.28 -4.25 16.00
C ARG A 165 23.42 -4.47 17.49
N GLU A 166 22.74 -3.67 18.31
CA GLU A 166 22.72 -3.80 19.78
C GLU A 166 22.17 -5.15 20.22
N GLU A 167 21.08 -5.61 19.58
CA GLU A 167 20.43 -6.89 19.86
C GLU A 167 21.08 -8.10 19.15
N ARG A 168 22.19 -7.91 18.45
CA ARG A 168 22.90 -8.95 17.69
C ARG A 168 22.04 -9.70 16.66
N ARG A 169 21.03 -9.02 16.08
CA ARG A 169 20.08 -9.59 15.10
C ARG A 169 20.20 -9.03 13.69
N VAL A 170 21.32 -8.35 13.37
CA VAL A 170 21.57 -7.77 12.03
C VAL A 170 21.35 -8.79 10.91
N LEU A 171 21.87 -10.02 11.06
CA LEU A 171 21.70 -11.07 10.05
C LEU A 171 20.22 -11.44 9.80
N ARG A 172 19.36 -11.34 10.82
CA ARG A 172 17.92 -11.59 10.66
C ARG A 172 17.24 -10.45 9.89
N LEU A 173 17.63 -9.22 10.18
CA LEU A 173 17.16 -8.03 9.45
C LEU A 173 17.55 -8.15 7.97
N GLU A 174 18.82 -8.42 7.70
CA GLU A 174 19.34 -8.60 6.34
C GLU A 174 18.67 -9.75 5.58
N ALA A 175 18.43 -10.88 6.24
CA ALA A 175 17.70 -12.00 5.65
C ALA A 175 16.23 -11.66 5.38
N SER A 176 15.63 -10.76 6.16
CA SER A 176 14.28 -10.24 5.91
C SER A 176 14.27 -9.32 4.69
N ILE A 177 15.24 -8.41 4.58
CA ILE A 177 15.42 -7.50 3.45
C ILE A 177 15.65 -8.29 2.16
N ALA A 178 16.53 -9.28 2.17
CA ALA A 178 16.86 -10.13 1.00
C ALA A 178 15.65 -10.91 0.45
N ARG A 179 14.61 -11.14 1.27
CA ARG A 179 13.36 -11.78 0.84
C ARG A 179 12.32 -10.81 0.29
N THR A 180 12.62 -9.52 0.25
CA THR A 180 11.72 -8.46 -0.19
C THR A 180 11.98 -8.15 -1.66
N ASP A 181 10.91 -8.00 -2.44
CA ASP A 181 11.01 -7.75 -3.88
C ASP A 181 11.11 -6.24 -4.18
N LEU A 182 10.49 -5.40 -3.33
CA LEU A 182 10.47 -3.94 -3.44
C LEU A 182 10.59 -3.31 -2.05
N ILE A 183 11.47 -2.33 -1.90
CA ILE A 183 11.59 -1.55 -0.66
C ILE A 183 11.37 -0.07 -0.96
N VAL A 184 10.53 0.57 -0.16
CA VAL A 184 10.36 2.03 -0.17
C VAL A 184 11.25 2.63 0.89
N VAL A 185 12.08 3.60 0.50
CA VAL A 185 12.90 4.43 1.41
C VAL A 185 12.42 5.87 1.26
N ASP A 186 11.58 6.30 2.20
CA ASP A 186 10.97 7.63 2.19
C ASP A 186 11.85 8.66 2.92
N GLU A 187 11.79 9.90 2.48
CA GLU A 187 12.46 11.06 3.11
C GLU A 187 14.01 10.96 3.14
N LEU A 188 14.62 10.35 2.12
CA LEU A 188 16.07 10.32 2.02
C LEU A 188 16.61 11.75 1.79
N GLY A 189 17.52 12.17 2.68
CA GLY A 189 18.10 13.50 2.63
C GLY A 189 17.35 14.59 3.42
N TYR A 190 16.24 14.23 4.10
CA TYR A 190 15.51 15.20 4.93
C TYR A 190 16.27 15.59 6.21
N LEU A 191 16.94 14.64 6.82
CA LEU A 191 17.81 14.84 7.98
C LEU A 191 19.24 14.45 7.63
N PRO A 192 20.24 15.23 8.05
CA PRO A 192 21.63 14.82 7.91
C PRO A 192 21.91 13.59 8.79
N LEU A 193 22.67 12.66 8.25
CA LEU A 193 23.08 11.44 8.94
C LEU A 193 24.44 11.66 9.60
N ASP A 194 24.65 11.03 10.73
CA ASP A 194 25.99 10.83 11.27
C ASP A 194 26.76 9.79 10.45
N LYS A 195 28.06 9.66 10.70
CA LYS A 195 28.92 8.73 9.97
C LYS A 195 28.41 7.29 10.04
N THR A 196 27.95 6.85 11.19
CA THR A 196 27.47 5.49 11.42
C THR A 196 26.17 5.22 10.63
N GLY A 197 25.23 6.17 10.67
CA GLY A 197 23.99 6.08 9.89
C GLY A 197 24.25 6.08 8.39
N ALA A 198 25.18 6.90 7.91
CA ALA A 198 25.58 6.92 6.51
C ALA A 198 26.20 5.59 6.06
N GLU A 199 27.07 4.96 6.88
CA GLU A 199 27.66 3.65 6.64
C GLU A 199 26.60 2.54 6.60
N HIS A 200 25.62 2.57 7.51
CA HIS A 200 24.49 1.61 7.52
C HIS A 200 23.62 1.73 6.28
N LEU A 201 23.25 2.95 5.88
CA LEU A 201 22.50 3.16 4.64
C LEU A 201 23.28 2.69 3.42
N PHE A 202 24.57 3.03 3.33
CA PHE A 202 25.41 2.55 2.24
C PHE A 202 25.44 1.03 2.17
N GLY A 203 25.60 0.36 3.32
CA GLY A 203 25.57 -1.11 3.42
C GLY A 203 24.23 -1.67 2.94
N PHE A 204 23.14 -1.05 3.32
CA PHE A 204 21.79 -1.41 2.87
C PHE A 204 21.63 -1.29 1.34
N PHE A 205 21.95 -0.10 0.76
CA PHE A 205 21.84 0.12 -0.69
C PHE A 205 22.76 -0.83 -1.48
N SER A 206 23.95 -1.12 -0.96
CA SER A 206 24.88 -2.06 -1.58
C SER A 206 24.34 -3.49 -1.63
N ARG A 207 23.59 -3.92 -0.61
CA ARG A 207 22.91 -5.22 -0.61
C ARG A 207 21.72 -5.28 -1.53
N CYS A 208 20.98 -4.20 -1.65
CA CYS A 208 19.82 -4.12 -2.54
C CYS A 208 20.23 -4.07 -4.02
N TYR A 209 21.46 -3.66 -4.31
CA TYR A 209 21.96 -3.49 -5.67
C TYR A 209 21.75 -4.76 -6.50
N GLU A 210 21.03 -4.66 -7.63
CA GLU A 210 20.63 -5.74 -8.54
C GLU A 210 19.84 -6.91 -7.93
N GLN A 211 19.50 -6.83 -6.65
CA GLN A 211 18.75 -7.88 -5.94
C GLN A 211 17.31 -7.46 -5.63
N THR A 212 17.13 -6.23 -5.18
CA THR A 212 15.84 -5.71 -4.73
C THR A 212 15.61 -4.35 -5.34
N SER A 213 14.43 -4.10 -5.92
CA SER A 213 14.06 -2.79 -6.43
C SER A 213 13.77 -1.82 -5.30
N LEU A 214 14.12 -0.56 -5.51
CA LEU A 214 13.92 0.50 -4.53
C LEU A 214 13.01 1.59 -5.10
N ILE A 215 12.11 2.11 -4.26
CA ILE A 215 11.45 3.40 -4.48
C ILE A 215 12.03 4.36 -3.43
N VAL A 216 12.72 5.39 -3.88
CA VAL A 216 13.33 6.39 -2.99
C VAL A 216 12.61 7.72 -3.19
N THR A 217 12.21 8.36 -2.10
CA THR A 217 11.74 9.75 -2.16
C THR A 217 12.78 10.68 -1.57
N THR A 218 13.01 11.79 -2.24
CA THR A 218 13.97 12.79 -1.79
C THR A 218 13.53 14.20 -2.21
N ASN A 219 13.92 15.19 -1.46
CA ASN A 219 13.78 16.61 -1.80
C ASN A 219 15.09 17.23 -2.28
N LEU A 220 16.20 16.48 -2.21
CA LEU A 220 17.51 16.96 -2.57
C LEU A 220 17.94 16.43 -3.95
N PRO A 221 18.47 17.28 -4.82
CA PRO A 221 19.20 16.85 -6.01
C PRO A 221 20.36 15.93 -5.64
N PHE A 222 20.75 15.02 -6.52
CA PHE A 222 21.86 14.09 -6.27
C PHE A 222 23.18 14.81 -5.94
N ALA A 223 23.39 16.01 -6.47
CA ALA A 223 24.58 16.84 -6.19
C ALA A 223 24.71 17.22 -4.71
N ASP A 224 23.59 17.32 -3.99
CA ASP A 224 23.56 17.73 -2.58
C ASP A 224 23.60 16.56 -1.59
N TRP A 225 23.56 15.32 -2.09
CA TRP A 225 23.57 14.12 -1.25
C TRP A 225 24.82 13.98 -0.35
N PRO A 226 26.04 14.42 -0.77
CA PRO A 226 27.20 14.38 0.14
C PRO A 226 26.95 15.06 1.48
N GLN A 227 26.19 16.17 1.49
CA GLN A 227 25.86 16.89 2.73
C GLN A 227 25.01 16.04 3.70
N THR A 228 24.16 15.17 3.16
CA THR A 228 23.32 14.25 3.94
C THR A 228 24.14 13.08 4.51
N PHE A 229 25.17 12.64 3.79
CA PHE A 229 26.01 11.49 4.14
C PHE A 229 27.27 11.91 4.89
N ALA A 230 27.10 12.66 5.98
CA ALA A 230 28.19 13.13 6.87
C ALA A 230 29.31 13.90 6.14
N GLY A 231 29.03 14.52 4.99
CA GLY A 231 30.04 15.20 4.15
C GLY A 231 30.94 14.25 3.34
N ASP A 232 30.69 12.93 3.38
CA ASP A 232 31.51 11.97 2.64
C ASP A 232 31.05 11.86 1.18
N ALA A 233 31.72 12.62 0.31
CA ALA A 233 31.45 12.61 -1.14
C ALA A 233 31.73 11.26 -1.82
N ARG A 234 32.65 10.43 -1.27
CA ARG A 234 32.94 9.12 -1.86
C ARG A 234 31.82 8.14 -1.57
N LEU A 235 31.32 8.14 -0.34
CA LEU A 235 30.22 7.27 0.09
C LEU A 235 28.94 7.65 -0.65
N ALA A 236 28.64 8.95 -0.72
CA ALA A 236 27.48 9.44 -1.47
C ALA A 236 27.58 9.11 -2.97
N GLY A 237 28.74 9.34 -3.59
CA GLY A 237 28.98 9.00 -5.00
C GLY A 237 28.81 7.53 -5.30
N ALA A 238 29.36 6.65 -4.48
CA ALA A 238 29.22 5.19 -4.64
C ALA A 238 27.78 4.70 -4.43
N LEU A 239 26.99 5.39 -3.58
CA LEU A 239 25.57 5.09 -3.40
C LEU A 239 24.75 5.54 -4.61
N ILE A 240 25.01 6.76 -5.11
CA ILE A 240 24.35 7.30 -6.29
C ILE A 240 24.61 6.39 -7.51
N ASP A 241 25.86 5.96 -7.71
CA ASP A 241 26.20 5.05 -8.81
C ASP A 241 25.38 3.75 -8.78
N ARG A 242 25.24 3.12 -7.60
CA ARG A 242 24.43 1.91 -7.46
C ARG A 242 22.95 2.15 -7.68
N LEU A 243 22.43 3.28 -7.18
CA LEU A 243 21.02 3.61 -7.30
C LEU A 243 20.65 3.94 -8.75
N THR A 244 21.56 4.60 -9.49
CA THR A 244 21.31 5.10 -10.84
C THR A 244 21.60 4.12 -11.95
N HIS A 245 22.20 2.99 -11.68
CA HIS A 245 22.53 1.97 -12.69
C HIS A 245 21.32 1.54 -13.53
N ARG A 246 20.15 1.33 -12.90
CA ARG A 246 18.84 1.13 -13.56
C ARG A 246 17.81 1.96 -12.83
N ILE A 247 17.49 3.13 -13.35
CA ILE A 247 16.66 4.09 -12.63
C ILE A 247 15.55 4.70 -13.48
N HIS A 248 14.40 4.87 -12.85
CA HIS A 248 13.33 5.74 -13.29
C HIS A 248 13.29 6.97 -12.38
N VAL A 249 13.72 8.12 -12.87
CA VAL A 249 13.57 9.39 -12.14
C VAL A 249 12.22 9.99 -12.49
N VAL A 250 11.45 10.34 -11.48
CA VAL A 250 10.16 11.02 -11.59
C VAL A 250 10.26 12.33 -10.82
N GLU A 251 10.35 13.42 -11.56
CA GLU A 251 10.36 14.76 -10.99
C GLU A 251 8.93 15.23 -10.69
N MET A 252 8.73 15.76 -9.50
CA MET A 252 7.45 16.23 -9.01
C MET A 252 7.58 17.70 -8.64
N CYS A 253 7.33 18.58 -9.62
CA CYS A 253 7.36 20.03 -9.44
C CYS A 253 5.94 20.54 -9.22
N GLY A 254 5.76 21.39 -8.23
CA GLY A 254 4.45 21.99 -7.90
C GLY A 254 4.45 22.63 -6.53
N GLU A 255 3.37 23.33 -6.24
CA GLU A 255 3.14 23.89 -4.90
C GLU A 255 2.79 22.78 -3.89
N SER A 256 3.10 23.03 -2.63
CA SER A 256 2.75 22.11 -1.55
C SER A 256 1.24 21.89 -1.46
N TYR A 257 0.79 20.67 -1.73
CA TYR A 257 -0.62 20.27 -1.55
C TYR A 257 -1.05 20.41 -0.08
N ARG A 258 -0.17 20.11 0.87
CA ARG A 258 -0.44 20.26 2.32
C ARG A 258 -0.71 21.71 2.68
N LEU A 259 0.07 22.64 2.16
CA LEU A 259 -0.13 24.08 2.39
C LEU A 259 -1.44 24.56 1.76
N ARG A 260 -1.74 24.12 0.53
CA ARG A 260 -3.00 24.47 -0.16
C ARG A 260 -4.23 23.94 0.60
N GLN A 261 -4.17 22.73 1.13
CA GLN A 261 -5.25 22.14 1.91
C GLN A 261 -5.46 22.86 3.25
N SER A 262 -4.40 23.30 3.93
CA SER A 262 -4.50 24.03 5.19
C SER A 262 -5.00 25.48 5.00
N LEU A 263 -4.84 26.05 3.81
CA LEU A 263 -5.33 27.39 3.47
C LEU A 263 -6.78 27.39 2.97
N GLN A 264 -7.37 26.22 2.66
CA GLN A 264 -8.80 26.13 2.35
C GLN A 264 -9.61 26.22 3.65
N PRO A 265 -10.50 27.22 3.82
CA PRO A 265 -11.34 27.31 5.01
C PRO A 265 -12.20 26.05 5.08
N THR A 266 -12.15 25.36 6.22
CA THR A 266 -13.02 24.21 6.54
C THR A 266 -14.47 24.68 6.53
N SER A 267 -15.17 24.50 5.42
CA SER A 267 -16.62 24.74 5.31
C SER A 267 -17.37 23.54 5.92
N SER A 268 -17.31 23.42 7.25
CA SER A 268 -18.23 22.57 8.02
C SER A 268 -18.35 23.07 9.44
N ALA A 269 -18.91 24.31 9.61
CA ALA A 269 -19.56 24.65 10.84
C ALA A 269 -21.05 24.26 10.70
N PRO A 270 -21.66 23.55 11.64
CA PRO A 270 -23.07 23.25 11.61
C PRO A 270 -23.84 24.56 11.76
N LYS A 271 -24.74 24.86 10.80
CA LYS A 271 -25.70 25.94 10.90
C LYS A 271 -26.67 25.65 12.06
N THR A 272 -26.34 26.12 13.23
CA THR A 272 -27.29 26.20 14.33
C THR A 272 -28.26 27.33 13.98
N LYS A 273 -29.50 26.97 13.71
CA LYS A 273 -30.62 27.91 13.61
C LYS A 273 -30.79 28.56 14.97
N LEU A 274 -30.48 29.85 15.09
CA LEU A 274 -31.01 30.68 16.16
C LEU A 274 -32.26 31.39 15.62
N SER A 275 -33.41 30.88 15.99
CA SER A 275 -34.68 31.60 15.98
C SER A 275 -34.75 32.48 17.22
N ASP A 276 -35.08 33.72 17.01
CA ASP A 276 -35.82 34.67 17.86
C ASP A 276 -35.46 34.75 19.36
N VAL A 277 -34.73 35.83 19.71
CA VAL A 277 -35.01 36.58 20.93
C VAL A 277 -34.91 38.07 20.64
N LYS A 278 -36.08 38.74 20.56
CA LYS A 278 -36.23 40.16 20.76
C LYS A 278 -36.02 40.50 22.21
N ALA A 279 -35.18 41.49 22.56
CA ALA A 279 -35.54 42.55 23.53
C ALA A 279 -34.33 43.46 23.81
N LYS A 280 -34.56 44.73 23.51
CA LYS A 280 -34.32 45.97 24.28
C LYS A 280 -33.08 46.02 25.21
N SER A 281 -32.16 46.94 24.97
CA SER A 281 -32.06 48.19 25.74
C SER A 281 -30.78 48.95 25.36
N SER A 282 -30.97 50.23 25.20
CA SER A 282 -30.11 51.39 25.18
C SER A 282 -28.91 51.33 26.12
N CYS A 283 -27.72 51.75 25.62
CA CYS A 283 -26.72 52.45 26.40
C CYS A 283 -25.80 53.25 25.48
N GLU A 284 -25.67 54.53 25.82
CA GLU A 284 -24.89 55.59 25.20
C GLU A 284 -23.37 55.30 25.27
N PRO A 285 -22.57 55.90 24.35
CA PRO A 285 -21.12 55.79 24.40
C PRO A 285 -20.51 56.78 25.43
N PRO A 286 -19.39 56.43 26.10
CA PRO A 286 -18.72 57.36 27.01
C PRO A 286 -17.84 58.39 26.25
N GLU A 287 -17.84 59.61 26.74
CA GLU A 287 -17.04 60.76 26.31
C GLU A 287 -15.53 60.58 26.47
N PRO A 288 -14.70 61.23 25.65
CA PRO A 288 -13.25 61.17 25.78
C PRO A 288 -12.72 62.11 26.90
N PRO A 289 -11.62 61.73 27.59
CA PRO A 289 -11.08 62.56 28.67
C PRO A 289 -10.32 63.77 28.14
N ALA A 290 -10.52 64.90 28.84
CA ALA A 290 -9.95 66.18 28.57
C ALA A 290 -8.40 66.25 28.73
N SER A 291 -7.78 66.98 27.84
CA SER A 291 -6.37 67.39 27.86
C SER A 291 -6.06 68.27 29.06
N ARG A 292 -5.08 67.88 29.88
CA ARG A 292 -4.39 68.79 30.80
C ARG A 292 -3.16 69.36 30.11
N ARG A 293 -3.17 70.66 29.94
CA ARG A 293 -1.99 71.48 29.57
C ARG A 293 -1.01 71.66 30.76
N ALA A 294 0.19 71.77 30.38
CA ALA A 294 1.37 71.98 31.19
C ALA A 294 1.43 73.34 31.92
N SER A 295 2.18 73.37 33.00
CA SER A 295 3.06 74.44 33.36
C SER A 295 4.37 73.85 33.69
#